data_b4f9a0b0d6734178d09b095dbfe63b72
#
_entry.id   b4f9a0b0d6734178d09b095dbfe63b72
#
_cell.length_a   1.000
_cell.length_b   1.000
_cell.length_c   1.000
_cell.angle_alpha   90.00
_cell.angle_beta   90.00
_cell.angle_gamma   90.00
#
_symmetry.space_group_name_H-M   'P 1'
#
loop_
_entity.id
_entity.type
_entity.pdbx_description
1 polymer ?
#
loop_
_entity_poly.entity_id
_entity_poly.type
_entity_poly.pdbx_seq_one_letter_code
_entity_poly.pdbx_strand_id
1 'polypeptide(L)'
;MTENPAALFIAPPEPIKSPLALDQTALNAFLKHTRLRSHPARTDIFKPGDVSGSLFYVIKGSLSVITEEADGRELVLGYINPGEFIGEMGLFFKSGKRQVALRSKTPCELAEIGYDQLQELFAGPLAKECPKIIYAIGTQ
;
A
#
# COMPACT_ATOMS: atom_id res chain seq x y z
N MET A 1 -30.20 -31.83 -19.30
CA MET A 1 -30.25 -30.39 -19.12
C MET A 1 -28.85 -29.82 -19.26
N THR A 2 -28.76 -28.86 -20.08
CA THR A 2 -27.50 -28.16 -20.17
C THR A 2 -27.51 -27.08 -19.13
N GLU A 3 -26.64 -27.22 -18.18
CA GLU A 3 -26.53 -26.20 -17.16
C GLU A 3 -25.94 -24.94 -17.75
N ASN A 4 -26.54 -23.84 -17.43
CA ASN A 4 -25.98 -22.55 -17.78
C ASN A 4 -24.65 -22.38 -17.03
N PRO A 5 -23.53 -22.16 -17.73
CA PRO A 5 -22.26 -21.93 -17.05
C PRO A 5 -22.30 -20.81 -16.01
N ALA A 6 -23.13 -19.79 -16.24
CA ALA A 6 -23.31 -18.73 -15.27
C ALA A 6 -24.06 -19.22 -14.00
N ALA A 7 -24.92 -20.23 -14.15
CA ALA A 7 -25.61 -20.82 -13.01
C ALA A 7 -24.68 -21.74 -12.20
N LEU A 8 -23.67 -22.29 -12.87
CA LEU A 8 -22.64 -23.08 -12.19
C LEU A 8 -21.54 -22.23 -11.58
N PHE A 9 -21.46 -21.00 -12.02
CA PHE A 9 -20.49 -20.08 -11.45
C PHE A 9 -21.00 -19.64 -10.08
N ILE A 10 -20.46 -20.26 -9.09
CA ILE A 10 -20.68 -19.83 -7.71
C ILE A 10 -19.63 -18.78 -7.45
N ALA A 11 -20.09 -17.56 -7.20
CA ALA A 11 -19.16 -16.52 -6.78
C ALA A 11 -18.32 -17.03 -5.62
N PRO A 12 -17.03 -16.77 -5.59
CA PRO A 12 -16.22 -17.18 -4.43
C PRO A 12 -16.90 -16.70 -3.15
N PRO A 13 -16.93 -17.51 -2.10
CA PRO A 13 -17.45 -17.04 -0.84
C PRO A 13 -16.68 -15.78 -0.44
N GLU A 14 -17.37 -14.84 0.16
CA GLU A 14 -16.67 -13.68 0.69
C GLU A 14 -15.57 -14.15 1.63
N PRO A 15 -14.41 -13.50 1.56
CA PRO A 15 -13.32 -13.86 2.46
C PRO A 15 -13.82 -13.81 3.90
N ILE A 16 -13.51 -14.81 4.67
CA ILE A 16 -13.78 -14.79 6.10
C ILE A 16 -13.04 -13.59 6.65
N LYS A 17 -13.79 -12.68 7.24
CA LYS A 17 -13.17 -11.49 7.85
C LYS A 17 -12.34 -11.94 9.03
N SER A 18 -11.04 -11.80 8.89
CA SER A 18 -10.15 -11.97 10.02
C SER A 18 -10.45 -10.92 11.09
N PRO A 19 -10.40 -11.27 12.36
CA PRO A 19 -10.47 -10.26 13.43
C PRO A 19 -9.40 -9.19 13.31
N LEU A 20 -8.31 -9.50 12.56
CA LEU A 20 -7.20 -8.57 12.33
C LEU A 20 -7.33 -7.80 11.03
N ALA A 21 -8.40 -8.05 10.23
CA ALA A 21 -8.61 -7.32 8.99
C ALA A 21 -8.82 -5.83 9.27
N LEU A 22 -8.26 -4.99 8.40
CA LEU A 22 -8.38 -3.55 8.53
C LEU A 22 -9.82 -3.14 8.21
N ASP A 23 -10.55 -2.71 9.21
CA ASP A 23 -11.91 -2.19 9.06
C ASP A 23 -11.89 -0.67 8.90
N GLN A 24 -13.05 -0.09 8.61
CA GLN A 24 -13.17 1.34 8.37
C GLN A 24 -12.77 2.17 9.60
N THR A 25 -13.08 1.67 10.80
CA THR A 25 -12.71 2.36 12.04
C THR A 25 -11.20 2.43 12.22
N ALA A 26 -10.51 1.29 12.01
CA ALA A 26 -9.07 1.25 12.11
C ALA A 26 -8.40 2.08 11.00
N LEU A 27 -8.94 2.04 9.79
CA LEU A 27 -8.44 2.84 8.69
C LEU A 27 -8.59 4.33 8.98
N ASN A 28 -9.76 4.76 9.46
CA ASN A 28 -9.98 6.17 9.80
C ASN A 28 -9.05 6.64 10.91
N ALA A 29 -8.81 5.79 11.91
CA ALA A 29 -7.89 6.10 12.99
C ALA A 29 -6.46 6.29 12.46
N PHE A 30 -6.05 5.42 11.53
CA PHE A 30 -4.74 5.52 10.89
C PHE A 30 -4.62 6.80 10.04
N LEU A 31 -5.61 7.05 9.18
CA LEU A 31 -5.57 8.18 8.24
C LEU A 31 -5.51 9.53 8.92
N LYS A 32 -6.04 9.66 10.14
CA LYS A 32 -5.96 10.92 10.91
C LYS A 32 -4.53 11.36 11.19
N HIS A 33 -3.60 10.43 11.20
CA HIS A 33 -2.20 10.71 11.53
C HIS A 33 -1.30 10.77 10.29
N THR A 34 -1.88 10.64 9.11
CA THR A 34 -1.12 10.69 7.85
C THR A 34 -1.20 12.07 7.23
N ARG A 35 -0.26 12.32 6.32
CA ARG A 35 -0.28 13.50 5.48
C ARG A 35 -0.86 13.11 4.11
N LEU A 36 -1.93 13.79 3.70
CA LEU A 36 -2.53 13.59 2.39
C LEU A 36 -1.81 14.44 1.37
N ARG A 37 -1.40 13.81 0.27
CA ARG A 37 -0.76 14.51 -0.84
C ARG A 37 -1.34 14.05 -2.16
N SER A 38 -1.55 15.01 -3.06
CA SER A 38 -1.95 14.73 -4.44
C SER A 38 -0.72 14.77 -5.34
N HIS A 39 -0.69 13.86 -6.29
CA HIS A 39 0.40 13.76 -7.27
C HIS A 39 -0.17 13.71 -8.67
N PRO A 40 0.40 14.47 -9.63
CA PRO A 40 -0.01 14.33 -11.03
C PRO A 40 0.35 12.94 -11.58
N ALA A 41 -0.24 12.61 -12.72
CA ALA A 41 0.13 11.39 -13.43
C ALA A 41 1.61 11.42 -13.85
N ARG A 42 2.20 10.25 -14.00
CA ARG A 42 3.57 10.06 -14.51
C ARG A 42 4.62 10.80 -13.69
N THR A 43 4.45 10.76 -12.39
CA THR A 43 5.36 11.38 -11.42
C THR A 43 5.96 10.30 -10.54
N ASP A 44 7.27 10.34 -10.35
CA ASP A 44 7.95 9.44 -9.42
C ASP A 44 7.71 9.92 -8.01
N ILE A 45 7.06 9.07 -7.21
CA ILE A 45 6.84 9.32 -5.79
C ILE A 45 8.13 9.09 -5.02
N PHE A 46 8.82 8.01 -5.36
CA PHE A 46 10.19 7.76 -4.92
C PHE A 46 10.93 6.97 -6.00
N LYS A 47 12.25 6.94 -5.90
CA LYS A 47 13.15 6.29 -6.86
C LYS A 47 14.15 5.39 -6.14
N PRO A 48 14.76 4.43 -6.84
CA PRO A 48 15.86 3.65 -6.25
C PRO A 48 16.94 4.57 -5.71
N GLY A 49 17.43 4.25 -4.53
CA GLY A 49 18.44 5.04 -3.86
C GLY A 49 17.91 6.13 -2.94
N ASP A 50 16.63 6.51 -3.07
CA ASP A 50 16.02 7.45 -2.13
C ASP A 50 15.98 6.83 -0.73
N VAL A 51 16.08 7.67 0.29
CA VAL A 51 15.98 7.21 1.67
C VAL A 51 14.56 6.67 1.90
N SER A 52 14.48 5.43 2.39
CA SER A 52 13.22 4.82 2.78
C SER A 52 12.85 5.28 4.17
N GLY A 53 11.83 6.11 4.28
CA GLY A 53 11.45 6.67 5.56
C GLY A 53 9.95 6.77 5.79
N SER A 54 9.14 6.34 4.84
CA SER A 54 7.68 6.51 4.90
C SER A 54 6.93 5.32 4.36
N LEU A 55 5.74 5.12 4.94
CA LEU A 55 4.72 4.21 4.44
C LEU A 55 3.66 5.04 3.72
N PHE A 56 3.17 4.51 2.61
CA PHE A 56 2.11 5.14 1.82
C PHE A 56 0.88 4.24 1.77
N TYR A 57 -0.27 4.86 1.79
CA TYR A 57 -1.56 4.22 1.55
C TYR A 57 -2.24 4.92 0.37
N VAL A 58 -2.74 4.14 -0.60
CA VAL A 58 -3.34 4.71 -1.80
C VAL A 58 -4.81 4.98 -1.56
N ILE A 59 -5.21 6.24 -1.64
CA ILE A 59 -6.60 6.67 -1.50
C ILE A 59 -7.27 6.68 -2.86
N LYS A 60 -6.62 7.27 -3.86
CA LYS A 60 -7.12 7.37 -5.24
C LYS A 60 -5.99 7.17 -6.22
N GLY A 61 -6.35 6.68 -7.39
CA GLY A 61 -5.42 6.54 -8.49
C GLY A 61 -4.70 5.21 -8.52
N SER A 62 -3.81 5.08 -9.47
CA SER A 62 -3.05 3.85 -9.70
C SER A 62 -1.59 4.19 -9.92
N LEU A 63 -0.71 3.33 -9.41
CA LEU A 63 0.73 3.52 -9.48
C LEU A 63 1.41 2.28 -10.05
N SER A 64 2.58 2.47 -10.63
CA SER A 64 3.44 1.39 -11.11
C SER A 64 4.65 1.26 -10.21
N VAL A 65 5.02 0.02 -9.91
CA VAL A 65 6.29 -0.32 -9.27
C VAL A 65 7.26 -0.69 -10.37
N ILE A 66 8.37 0.03 -10.46
CA ILE A 66 9.28 -0.04 -11.61
C ILE A 66 10.70 -0.32 -11.12
N THR A 67 11.37 -1.25 -11.79
CA THR A 67 12.80 -1.45 -11.64
C THR A 67 13.49 -1.16 -12.96
N GLU A 68 14.79 -0.89 -12.90
CA GLU A 68 15.61 -0.66 -14.08
C GLU A 68 16.57 -1.82 -14.28
N GLU A 69 16.60 -2.36 -15.49
CA GLU A 69 17.54 -3.40 -15.86
C GLU A 69 18.93 -2.82 -16.14
N ALA A 70 19.93 -3.68 -16.21
CA ALA A 70 21.33 -3.27 -16.41
C ALA A 70 21.53 -2.48 -17.70
N ASP A 71 20.70 -2.69 -18.72
CA ASP A 71 20.77 -1.97 -19.99
C ASP A 71 19.98 -0.64 -19.99
N GLY A 72 19.44 -0.24 -18.84
CA GLY A 72 18.70 1.01 -18.69
C GLY A 72 17.21 0.90 -18.99
N ARG A 73 16.73 -0.27 -19.42
CA ARG A 73 15.28 -0.44 -19.67
C ARG A 73 14.52 -0.54 -18.37
N GLU A 74 13.36 0.10 -18.34
CA GLU A 74 12.45 0.01 -17.20
C GLU A 74 11.58 -1.22 -17.32
N LEU A 75 11.41 -1.92 -16.20
CA LEU A 75 10.54 -3.08 -16.10
C LEU A 75 9.48 -2.81 -15.04
N VAL A 76 8.22 -2.93 -15.42
CA VAL A 76 7.11 -2.79 -14.48
C VAL A 76 6.96 -4.11 -13.72
N LEU A 77 7.14 -4.06 -12.41
CA LEU A 77 7.02 -5.22 -11.54
C LEU A 77 5.57 -5.47 -11.12
N GLY A 78 4.76 -4.43 -11.08
CA GLY A 78 3.38 -4.54 -10.67
C GLY A 78 2.73 -3.19 -10.53
N TYR A 79 1.48 -3.23 -10.10
CA TYR A 79 0.65 -2.03 -9.93
C TYR A 79 0.11 -1.98 -8.51
N ILE A 80 -0.04 -0.77 -8.03
CA ILE A 80 -0.62 -0.50 -6.72
C ILE A 80 -1.90 0.30 -6.92
N ASN A 81 -2.96 -0.15 -6.27
CA ASN A 81 -4.31 0.37 -6.45
C ASN A 81 -4.87 0.93 -5.14
N PRO A 82 -6.01 1.66 -5.19
CA PRO A 82 -6.62 2.17 -3.96
C PRO A 82 -6.85 1.08 -2.91
N GLY A 83 -6.59 1.41 -1.67
CA GLY A 83 -6.71 0.47 -0.55
C GLY A 83 -5.45 -0.32 -0.25
N GLU A 84 -4.40 -0.14 -1.04
CA GLU A 84 -3.15 -0.88 -0.86
C GLU A 84 -2.07 0.01 -0.24
N PHE A 85 -1.15 -0.64 0.47
CA PHE A 85 0.02 0.02 1.06
C PHE A 85 1.23 -0.18 0.19
N ILE A 86 2.17 0.75 0.24
CA ILE A 86 3.46 0.65 -0.41
C ILE A 86 4.54 1.31 0.45
N GLY A 87 5.75 0.78 0.36
CA GLY A 87 6.88 1.32 1.10
C GLY A 87 7.08 0.66 2.44
N GLU A 88 6.44 -0.48 2.68
CA GLU A 88 6.47 -1.20 3.95
C GLU A 88 7.81 -1.88 4.24
N MET A 89 8.63 -2.12 3.23
CA MET A 89 9.88 -2.87 3.41
C MET A 89 10.80 -2.19 4.41
N GLY A 90 10.87 -0.87 4.39
CA GLY A 90 11.68 -0.13 5.36
C GLY A 90 11.13 -0.16 6.77
N LEU A 91 9.84 -0.50 6.94
CA LEU A 91 9.23 -0.65 8.26
C LEU A 91 9.66 -1.97 8.91
N PHE A 92 9.76 -3.04 8.14
CA PHE A 92 10.10 -4.37 8.63
C PHE A 92 11.59 -4.68 8.54
N PHE A 93 12.26 -4.07 7.56
CA PHE A 93 13.67 -4.32 7.29
C PHE A 93 14.42 -3.00 7.23
N LYS A 94 15.56 -2.92 7.90
CA LYS A 94 16.37 -1.72 7.90
C LYS A 94 17.21 -1.63 6.62
N SER A 95 16.56 -1.58 5.47
CA SER A 95 17.27 -1.47 4.20
C SER A 95 17.83 -0.07 3.95
N GLY A 96 17.20 0.95 4.54
CA GLY A 96 17.65 2.33 4.46
C GLY A 96 17.34 3.05 3.15
N LYS A 97 17.26 2.33 2.03
CA LYS A 97 17.05 2.93 0.72
C LYS A 97 15.99 2.19 -0.07
N ARG A 98 15.29 2.93 -0.92
CA ARG A 98 14.33 2.36 -1.85
C ARG A 98 15.06 1.51 -2.90
N GLN A 99 14.46 0.38 -3.25
CA GLN A 99 15.03 -0.54 -4.25
C GLN A 99 14.36 -0.39 -5.61
N VAL A 100 13.18 0.22 -5.65
CA VAL A 100 12.36 0.37 -6.84
C VAL A 100 11.87 1.81 -6.94
N ALA A 101 11.37 2.18 -8.12
CA ALA A 101 10.62 3.42 -8.30
C ALA A 101 9.13 3.15 -8.09
N LEU A 102 8.44 4.11 -7.52
CA LEU A 102 6.99 4.16 -7.46
C LEU A 102 6.54 5.34 -8.30
N ARG A 103 5.82 5.07 -9.39
CA ARG A 103 5.42 6.10 -10.34
C ARG A 103 3.91 6.10 -10.51
N SER A 104 3.29 7.27 -10.42
CA SER A 104 1.87 7.40 -10.68
C SER A 104 1.55 7.10 -12.16
N LYS A 105 0.54 6.29 -12.40
CA LYS A 105 -0.03 6.07 -13.75
C LYS A 105 -1.09 7.10 -14.06
N THR A 106 -1.91 7.41 -13.07
CA THR A 106 -2.98 8.39 -13.11
C THR A 106 -2.72 9.42 -12.04
N PRO A 107 -3.45 10.53 -12.01
CA PRO A 107 -3.41 11.39 -10.84
C PRO A 107 -3.76 10.59 -9.59
N CYS A 108 -3.00 10.78 -8.53
CA CYS A 108 -3.10 9.98 -7.32
C CYS A 108 -3.27 10.86 -6.08
N GLU A 109 -3.95 10.31 -5.09
CA GLU A 109 -3.98 10.85 -3.75
C GLU A 109 -3.45 9.78 -2.80
N LEU A 110 -2.38 10.11 -2.08
CA LEU A 110 -1.69 9.20 -1.19
C LEU A 110 -1.71 9.74 0.24
N ALA A 111 -1.83 8.83 1.19
CA ALA A 111 -1.62 9.12 2.61
C ALA A 111 -0.22 8.65 2.98
N GLU A 112 0.59 9.55 3.51
CA GLU A 112 1.99 9.27 3.85
C GLU A 112 2.21 9.43 5.34
N ILE A 113 2.98 8.52 5.93
CA ILE A 113 3.41 8.62 7.33
C ILE A 113 4.85 8.12 7.46
N GLY A 114 5.67 8.86 8.20
CA GLY A 114 7.02 8.44 8.50
C GLY A 114 7.05 7.21 9.41
N TYR A 115 8.05 6.35 9.24
CA TYR A 115 8.17 5.13 10.04
C TYR A 115 8.29 5.42 11.53
N ASP A 116 9.08 6.42 11.90
CA ASP A 116 9.27 6.77 13.31
C ASP A 116 7.96 7.21 13.95
N GLN A 117 7.21 8.04 13.24
CA GLN A 117 5.89 8.48 13.69
C GLN A 117 4.93 7.30 13.82
N LEU A 118 4.95 6.40 12.85
CA LEU A 118 4.08 5.22 12.88
C LEU A 118 4.39 4.33 14.07
N GLN A 119 5.67 4.12 14.38
CA GLN A 119 6.08 3.35 15.53
C GLN A 119 5.61 3.99 16.85
N GLU A 120 5.72 5.31 16.96
CA GLU A 120 5.21 6.03 18.12
C GLU A 120 3.70 5.86 18.28
N LEU A 121 2.95 5.91 17.17
CA LEU A 121 1.51 5.72 17.19
C LEU A 121 1.13 4.30 17.60
N PHE A 122 1.88 3.30 17.17
CA PHE A 122 1.65 1.92 17.55
C PHE A 122 1.92 1.67 19.04
N ALA A 123 2.83 2.44 19.61
CA ALA A 123 3.10 2.36 21.05
C ALA A 123 2.11 3.18 21.89
N GLY A 124 1.27 4.01 21.27
CA GLY A 124 0.35 4.92 21.94
C GLY A 124 -1.05 4.95 21.34
N PRO A 125 -1.42 6.04 20.63
CA PRO A 125 -2.81 6.25 20.17
C PRO A 125 -3.37 5.13 19.27
N LEU A 126 -2.52 4.46 18.49
CA LEU A 126 -2.94 3.39 17.59
C LEU A 126 -2.56 1.99 18.09
N ALA A 127 -2.32 1.84 19.39
CA ALA A 127 -1.93 0.54 19.94
C ALA A 127 -2.98 -0.54 19.69
N LYS A 128 -4.26 -0.18 19.75
CA LYS A 128 -5.35 -1.13 19.49
C LYS A 128 -5.47 -1.49 18.03
N GLU A 129 -5.19 -0.56 17.15
CA GLU A 129 -5.29 -0.73 15.70
C GLU A 129 -4.04 -1.35 15.09
N CYS A 130 -2.93 -1.36 15.81
CA CYS A 130 -1.64 -1.83 15.31
C CYS A 130 -1.70 -3.24 14.69
N PRO A 131 -2.28 -4.26 15.36
CA PRO A 131 -2.34 -5.60 14.75
C PRO A 131 -3.09 -5.61 13.43
N LYS A 132 -4.19 -4.86 13.32
CA LYS A 132 -4.99 -4.80 12.09
C LYS A 132 -4.23 -4.12 10.96
N ILE A 133 -3.51 -3.04 11.26
CA ILE A 133 -2.73 -2.30 10.26
C ILE A 133 -1.58 -3.15 9.77
N ILE A 134 -0.83 -3.78 10.67
CA ILE A 134 0.28 -4.67 10.32
C ILE A 134 -0.21 -5.83 9.47
N TYR A 135 -1.33 -6.44 9.85
CA TYR A 135 -1.94 -7.53 9.08
C TYR A 135 -2.31 -7.08 7.66
N ALA A 136 -2.94 -5.92 7.53
CA ALA A 136 -3.33 -5.39 6.23
C ALA A 136 -2.12 -5.14 5.32
N ILE A 137 -1.03 -4.62 5.88
CA ILE A 137 0.21 -4.41 5.12
C ILE A 137 0.79 -5.74 4.64
N GLY A 138 0.82 -6.73 5.50
CA GLY A 138 1.46 -8.01 5.22
C GLY A 138 0.68 -8.96 4.33
N THR A 139 -0.62 -8.72 4.11
CA THR A 139 -1.49 -9.65 3.36
C THR A 139 -1.90 -9.16 1.99
N GLN A 140 -1.43 -8.02 1.57
CA GLN A 140 -1.77 -7.51 0.23
C GLN A 140 -0.89 -8.12 -0.87
#